data_780934c637ec53fa612b094f27152c70
#
_entry.id   780934c637ec53fa612b094f27152c70
#
_cell.length_a   1.000
_cell.length_b   1.000
_cell.length_c   1.000
_cell.angle_alpha   90.00
_cell.angle_beta   90.00
_cell.angle_gamma   90.00
#
_symmetry.space_group_name_H-M   'P 1'
#
loop_
_entity.id
_entity.type
_entity.pdbx_description
1 polymer ?
#
loop_
_entity_poly.entity_id
_entity_poly.type
_entity_poly.pdbx_seq_one_letter_code
_entity_poly.pdbx_strand_id
1 'polypeptide(L)'
;MKKTIFYILFISISSCNIDTDKDLVINKMIDEVTYLSSDLLEGRATGSDGERLAAEFIQSKFKEYGLLEKGTDGYLQSFEALIKENPHTNTIKEEITGINVVGYIDNKQEETIIIGAHYDHLGYGDFGSLHTGERAIHNGADDNSSGVSILLNL
;
A
#
# COMPACT_ATOMS: atom_id res chain seq x y z
N MET A 1 -72.63 15.30 9.73
CA MET A 1 -71.54 15.12 8.68
C MET A 1 -70.22 14.88 9.40
N LYS A 2 -69.70 13.62 9.41
CA LYS A 2 -68.44 13.28 10.02
C LYS A 2 -67.32 13.40 8.93
N LYS A 3 -66.33 14.28 9.14
CA LYS A 3 -65.17 14.43 8.27
C LYS A 3 -64.17 13.40 8.67
N THR A 4 -63.90 12.41 7.81
CA THR A 4 -62.83 11.45 7.96
C THR A 4 -61.53 12.06 7.40
N ILE A 5 -60.51 12.27 8.25
CA ILE A 5 -59.22 12.75 7.86
C ILE A 5 -58.33 11.52 7.59
N PHE A 6 -57.87 11.38 6.35
CA PHE A 6 -56.90 10.36 5.94
C PHE A 6 -55.49 10.90 6.19
N TYR A 7 -54.71 10.26 7.07
CA TYR A 7 -53.30 10.51 7.22
C TYR A 7 -52.54 9.59 6.25
N ILE A 8 -51.88 10.19 5.25
CA ILE A 8 -50.94 9.47 4.37
C ILE A 8 -49.57 9.49 5.08
N LEU A 9 -49.18 8.32 5.56
CA LEU A 9 -47.84 8.12 6.12
C LEU A 9 -46.83 7.96 4.96
N PHE A 10 -46.00 8.97 4.74
CA PHE A 10 -44.90 8.90 3.79
C PHE A 10 -43.74 8.10 4.44
N ILE A 11 -43.59 6.84 4.07
CA ILE A 11 -42.39 6.03 4.42
C ILE A 11 -41.34 6.35 3.39
N SER A 12 -40.34 7.16 3.76
CA SER A 12 -39.12 7.34 2.96
C SER A 12 -38.27 6.09 3.11
N ILE A 13 -38.22 5.28 2.05
CA ILE A 13 -37.28 4.15 1.95
C ILE A 13 -35.90 4.77 1.60
N SER A 14 -35.04 4.94 2.60
CA SER A 14 -33.62 5.19 2.35
C SER A 14 -33.02 3.91 1.76
N SER A 15 -32.92 3.85 0.44
CA SER A 15 -32.12 2.84 -0.24
C SER A 15 -30.66 3.08 0.11
N CYS A 16 -30.09 2.23 0.92
CA CYS A 16 -28.64 2.19 1.15
C CYS A 16 -28.00 1.68 -0.16
N ASN A 17 -27.30 2.54 -0.89
CA ASN A 17 -26.59 2.16 -2.12
C ASN A 17 -25.30 1.41 -1.75
N ILE A 18 -25.41 0.11 -1.52
CA ILE A 18 -24.27 -0.79 -1.25
C ILE A 18 -23.31 -0.84 -2.46
N ASP A 19 -23.82 -0.67 -3.68
CA ASP A 19 -23.01 -0.68 -4.91
C ASP A 19 -22.06 0.53 -5.01
N THR A 20 -22.48 1.71 -4.53
CA THR A 20 -21.62 2.92 -4.57
C THR A 20 -20.39 2.82 -3.67
N ASP A 21 -20.50 2.18 -2.52
CA ASP A 21 -19.37 2.03 -1.59
C ASP A 21 -18.34 1.04 -2.16
N LYS A 22 -18.80 -0.03 -2.80
CA LYS A 22 -17.93 -1.02 -3.45
C LYS A 22 -17.15 -0.41 -4.61
N ASP A 23 -17.84 0.33 -5.48
CA ASP A 23 -17.19 0.99 -6.63
C ASP A 23 -16.19 2.04 -6.17
N LEU A 24 -16.45 2.74 -5.06
CA LEU A 24 -15.53 3.70 -4.46
C LEU A 24 -14.23 3.01 -3.99
N VAL A 25 -14.34 1.89 -3.29
CA VAL A 25 -13.16 1.12 -2.82
C VAL A 25 -12.36 0.58 -4.01
N ILE A 26 -13.03 0.03 -5.02
CA ILE A 26 -12.37 -0.49 -6.23
C ILE A 26 -11.61 0.63 -6.95
N ASN A 27 -12.22 1.80 -7.16
CA ASN A 27 -11.55 2.92 -7.81
C ASN A 27 -10.33 3.40 -7.00
N LYS A 28 -10.45 3.46 -5.68
CA LYS A 28 -9.34 3.80 -4.80
C LYS A 28 -8.18 2.81 -4.93
N MET A 29 -8.47 1.51 -4.93
CA MET A 29 -7.46 0.47 -5.13
C MET A 29 -6.79 0.57 -6.51
N ILE A 30 -7.56 0.89 -7.57
CA ILE A 30 -7.01 1.12 -8.90
C ILE A 30 -6.04 2.32 -8.90
N ASP A 31 -6.41 3.43 -8.28
CA ASP A 31 -5.57 4.62 -8.18
C ASP A 31 -4.28 4.33 -7.40
N GLU A 32 -4.35 3.60 -6.29
CA GLU A 32 -3.21 3.20 -5.47
C GLU A 32 -2.24 2.30 -6.24
N VAL A 33 -2.75 1.25 -6.90
CA VAL A 33 -1.93 0.37 -7.74
C VAL A 33 -1.33 1.14 -8.90
N THR A 34 -2.11 2.01 -9.57
CA THR A 34 -1.64 2.84 -10.69
C THR A 34 -0.50 3.75 -10.26
N TYR A 35 -0.61 4.41 -9.11
CA TYR A 35 0.47 5.25 -8.58
C TYR A 35 1.70 4.43 -8.24
N LEU A 36 1.54 3.38 -7.42
CA LEU A 36 2.66 2.56 -6.96
C LEU A 36 3.39 1.84 -8.10
N SER A 37 2.70 1.47 -9.17
CA SER A 37 3.30 0.83 -10.35
C SER A 37 3.63 1.79 -11.49
N SER A 38 3.58 3.10 -11.25
CA SER A 38 3.94 4.08 -12.27
C SER A 38 5.45 4.17 -12.50
N ASP A 39 5.85 4.58 -13.69
CA ASP A 39 7.26 4.82 -14.05
C ASP A 39 7.91 5.90 -13.18
N LEU A 40 7.11 6.77 -12.55
CA LEU A 40 7.57 7.80 -11.62
C LEU A 40 8.35 7.18 -10.43
N LEU A 41 7.97 5.98 -9.99
CA LEU A 41 8.59 5.28 -8.88
C LEU A 41 9.72 4.34 -9.33
N GLU A 42 10.07 4.34 -10.62
CA GLU A 42 11.22 3.61 -11.18
C GLU A 42 11.35 2.15 -10.70
N GLY A 43 10.19 1.49 -10.46
CA GLY A 43 10.15 0.11 -9.99
C GLY A 43 10.58 -0.09 -8.54
N ARG A 44 10.65 0.95 -7.73
CA ARG A 44 10.75 0.93 -6.25
C ARG A 44 11.85 0.01 -5.70
N ALA A 45 13.03 -0.02 -6.33
CA ALA A 45 14.12 -0.82 -5.78
C ALA A 45 14.47 -0.36 -4.36
N THR A 46 14.71 -1.30 -3.46
CA THR A 46 15.11 -1.01 -2.07
C THR A 46 16.31 -0.06 -2.04
N GLY A 47 16.24 1.01 -1.25
CA GLY A 47 17.25 2.06 -1.15
C GLY A 47 17.19 3.12 -2.24
N SER A 48 16.24 3.03 -3.20
CA SER A 48 16.09 4.01 -4.28
C SER A 48 15.15 5.17 -3.93
N ASP A 49 15.19 6.23 -4.74
CA ASP A 49 14.21 7.31 -4.66
C ASP A 49 12.77 6.80 -4.91
N GLY A 50 12.61 5.79 -5.74
CA GLY A 50 11.30 5.15 -5.99
C GLY A 50 10.73 4.46 -4.75
N GLU A 51 11.56 3.75 -3.97
CA GLU A 51 11.17 3.21 -2.67
C GLU A 51 10.75 4.33 -1.72
N ARG A 52 11.53 5.40 -1.62
CA ARG A 52 11.25 6.54 -0.76
C ARG A 52 9.91 7.19 -1.10
N LEU A 53 9.62 7.42 -2.39
CA LEU A 53 8.33 7.97 -2.85
C LEU A 53 7.16 7.04 -2.50
N ALA A 54 7.35 5.73 -2.64
CA ALA A 54 6.34 4.75 -2.23
C ALA A 54 6.11 4.77 -0.71
N ALA A 55 7.17 4.85 0.09
CA ALA A 55 7.08 4.98 1.54
C ALA A 55 6.32 6.24 1.96
N GLU A 56 6.62 7.39 1.36
CA GLU A 56 5.92 8.65 1.59
C GLU A 56 4.42 8.56 1.25
N PHE A 57 4.09 7.89 0.15
CA PHE A 57 2.71 7.63 -0.24
C PHE A 57 1.98 6.78 0.81
N ILE A 58 2.55 5.63 1.20
CA ILE A 58 1.97 4.73 2.19
C ILE A 58 1.81 5.43 3.55
N GLN A 59 2.84 6.18 3.98
CA GLN A 59 2.79 7.00 5.19
C GLN A 59 1.63 8.00 5.15
N SER A 60 1.42 8.67 4.00
CA SER A 60 0.33 9.62 3.84
C SER A 60 -1.04 8.95 3.99
N LYS A 61 -1.18 7.71 3.50
CA LYS A 61 -2.40 6.91 3.65
C LYS A 61 -2.62 6.46 5.09
N PHE A 62 -1.59 5.99 5.78
CA PHE A 62 -1.69 5.65 7.21
C PHE A 62 -2.14 6.84 8.05
N LYS A 63 -1.61 8.03 7.75
CA LYS A 63 -2.02 9.28 8.40
C LYS A 63 -3.47 9.65 8.07
N GLU A 64 -3.87 9.53 6.80
CA GLU A 64 -5.25 9.79 6.33
C GLU A 64 -6.26 8.88 7.06
N TYR A 65 -5.90 7.61 7.29
CA TYR A 65 -6.75 6.61 7.96
C TYR A 65 -6.66 6.67 9.48
N GLY A 66 -5.84 7.56 10.03
CA GLY A 66 -5.73 7.77 11.48
C GLY A 66 -4.97 6.67 12.22
N LEU A 67 -4.11 5.91 11.54
CA LEU A 67 -3.22 4.97 12.21
C LEU A 67 -2.24 5.73 13.11
N LEU A 68 -1.84 5.11 14.21
CA LEU A 68 -0.79 5.64 15.09
C LEU A 68 0.59 5.32 14.50
N GLU A 69 1.52 6.23 14.69
CA GLU A 69 2.93 6.04 14.35
C GLU A 69 3.56 4.92 15.19
N LYS A 70 4.24 3.97 14.54
CA LYS A 70 4.89 2.85 15.20
C LYS A 70 6.25 2.48 14.61
N GLY A 71 6.80 3.31 13.72
CA GLY A 71 8.18 3.23 13.25
C GLY A 71 9.17 3.71 14.30
N THR A 72 10.43 3.77 13.96
CA THR A 72 11.51 4.36 14.78
C THR A 72 11.58 5.88 14.63
N ASP A 73 11.08 6.39 13.49
CA ASP A 73 10.91 7.82 13.19
C ASP A 73 9.51 8.01 12.58
N GLY A 74 8.54 8.34 13.42
CA GLY A 74 7.13 8.41 13.02
C GLY A 74 6.60 7.08 12.52
N TYR A 75 6.17 7.02 11.27
CA TYR A 75 5.77 5.77 10.61
C TYR A 75 6.96 5.00 10.01
N LEU A 76 8.13 5.61 9.89
CA LEU A 76 9.27 5.04 9.16
C LEU A 76 10.18 4.24 10.09
N GLN A 77 10.69 3.12 9.58
CA GLN A 77 11.68 2.29 10.22
C GLN A 77 12.75 1.89 9.20
N SER A 78 13.89 2.56 9.25
CA SER A 78 15.03 2.23 8.40
C SER A 78 15.70 0.93 8.82
N PHE A 79 16.22 0.19 7.86
CA PHE A 79 17.00 -1.03 8.07
C PHE A 79 18.14 -1.13 7.07
N GLU A 80 19.24 -1.77 7.47
CA GLU A 80 20.35 -2.05 6.58
C GLU A 80 20.15 -3.41 5.92
N ALA A 81 20.39 -3.49 4.61
CA ALA A 81 20.35 -4.72 3.84
C ALA A 81 21.64 -4.88 3.03
N LEU A 82 22.07 -6.13 2.88
CA LEU A 82 23.25 -6.48 2.12
C LEU A 82 22.83 -7.13 0.79
N ILE A 83 23.10 -6.44 -0.31
CA ILE A 83 22.94 -7.02 -1.65
C ILE A 83 24.16 -7.89 -1.94
N LYS A 84 23.92 -9.18 -2.20
CA LYS A 84 24.96 -10.12 -2.61
C LYS A 84 25.15 -10.05 -4.12
N GLU A 85 26.39 -10.20 -4.58
CA GLU A 85 26.69 -10.31 -6.01
C GLU A 85 25.98 -11.51 -6.66
N ASN A 86 25.85 -12.60 -5.91
CA ASN A 86 25.12 -13.80 -6.27
C ASN A 86 24.45 -14.35 -5.00
N PRO A 87 23.14 -14.74 -5.04
CA PRO A 87 22.44 -15.31 -3.88
C PRO A 87 23.16 -16.51 -3.23
N HIS A 88 23.95 -17.24 -4.01
CA HIS A 88 24.66 -18.46 -3.57
C HIS A 88 26.09 -18.19 -3.05
N THR A 89 26.53 -16.94 -3.05
CA THR A 89 27.87 -16.56 -2.55
C THR A 89 27.74 -15.67 -1.32
N ASN A 90 28.86 -15.51 -0.57
CA ASN A 90 28.91 -14.56 0.54
C ASN A 90 29.53 -13.21 0.13
N THR A 91 29.80 -13.02 -1.18
CA THR A 91 30.33 -11.75 -1.69
C THR A 91 29.24 -10.69 -1.65
N ILE A 92 29.46 -9.66 -0.83
CA ILE A 92 28.59 -8.50 -0.75
C ILE A 92 28.93 -7.59 -1.92
N LYS A 93 27.91 -7.21 -2.71
CA LYS A 93 28.04 -6.24 -3.79
C LYS A 93 27.85 -4.83 -3.26
N GLU A 94 26.86 -4.66 -2.39
CA GLU A 94 26.44 -3.34 -1.92
C GLU A 94 25.74 -3.46 -0.56
N GLU A 95 25.88 -2.43 0.25
CA GLU A 95 25.10 -2.20 1.46
C GLU A 95 24.11 -1.07 1.18
N ILE A 96 22.83 -1.32 1.43
CA ILE A 96 21.75 -0.38 1.16
C ILE A 96 20.92 -0.17 2.40
N THR A 97 20.28 1.00 2.50
CA THR A 97 19.30 1.31 3.55
C THR A 97 17.93 1.26 2.93
N GLY A 98 17.09 0.35 3.39
CA GLY A 98 15.67 0.28 3.04
C GLY A 98 14.80 0.88 4.14
N ILE A 99 13.51 1.03 3.87
CA ILE A 99 12.54 1.66 4.76
C ILE A 99 11.30 0.78 4.89
N ASN A 100 10.93 0.43 6.12
CA ASN A 100 9.59 -0.09 6.42
C ASN A 100 8.66 1.06 6.80
N VAL A 101 7.37 0.97 6.45
CA VAL A 101 6.33 1.89 6.93
C VAL A 101 5.45 1.13 7.92
N VAL A 102 5.39 1.60 9.16
CA VAL A 102 4.73 0.89 10.26
C VAL A 102 3.66 1.78 10.89
N GLY A 103 2.41 1.36 10.76
CA GLY A 103 1.25 1.96 11.40
C GLY A 103 0.64 1.01 12.44
N TYR A 104 -0.13 1.54 13.38
CA TYR A 104 -0.73 0.77 14.45
C TYR A 104 -2.16 1.22 14.75
N ILE A 105 -3.05 0.25 14.95
CA ILE A 105 -4.42 0.47 15.42
C ILE A 105 -4.51 -0.11 16.84
N ASP A 106 -4.77 0.75 17.82
CA ASP A 106 -4.87 0.33 19.22
C ASP A 106 -6.32 -0.06 19.57
N ASN A 107 -6.62 -1.33 19.47
CA ASN A 107 -7.91 -1.91 19.88
C ASN A 107 -7.98 -2.27 21.37
N LYS A 108 -7.00 -1.85 22.19
CA LYS A 108 -6.92 -2.14 23.64
C LYS A 108 -6.96 -3.64 23.96
N GLN A 109 -6.37 -4.48 23.10
CA GLN A 109 -6.25 -5.92 23.32
C GLN A 109 -4.82 -6.28 23.71
N GLU A 110 -4.66 -7.42 24.39
CA GLU A 110 -3.33 -7.90 24.80
C GLU A 110 -2.55 -8.50 23.62
N GLU A 111 -3.25 -9.17 22.70
CA GLU A 111 -2.65 -9.74 21.50
C GLU A 111 -2.55 -8.71 20.38
N THR A 112 -1.51 -8.88 19.56
CA THR A 112 -1.28 -8.07 18.37
C THR A 112 -1.26 -8.97 17.14
N ILE A 113 -2.01 -8.55 16.11
CA ILE A 113 -1.95 -9.15 14.77
C ILE A 113 -1.10 -8.24 13.89
N ILE A 114 -0.13 -8.82 13.20
CA ILE A 114 0.71 -8.10 12.22
C ILE A 114 0.24 -8.49 10.83
N ILE A 115 -0.09 -7.50 10.02
CA ILE A 115 -0.41 -7.65 8.60
C ILE A 115 0.63 -6.87 7.81
N GLY A 116 1.23 -7.49 6.79
CA GLY A 116 2.30 -6.88 6.01
C GLY A 116 2.14 -7.13 4.52
N ALA A 117 2.64 -6.18 3.73
CA ALA A 117 2.82 -6.28 2.30
C ALA A 117 4.13 -5.57 1.94
N HIS A 118 5.01 -6.22 1.15
CA HIS A 118 6.17 -5.52 0.67
C HIS A 118 5.79 -4.54 -0.45
N TYR A 119 6.46 -3.42 -0.49
CA TYR A 119 6.17 -2.37 -1.47
C TYR A 119 7.36 -2.06 -2.39
N ASP A 120 8.53 -2.62 -2.09
CA ASP A 120 9.69 -2.58 -2.96
C ASP A 120 9.53 -3.55 -4.16
N HIS A 121 10.31 -3.32 -5.22
CA HIS A 121 10.40 -4.23 -6.35
C HIS A 121 11.78 -4.14 -7.02
N LEU A 122 11.92 -4.58 -8.27
CA LEU A 122 13.21 -4.82 -8.93
C LEU A 122 13.85 -3.56 -9.56
N GLY A 123 13.22 -2.39 -9.47
CA GLY A 123 13.73 -1.19 -10.11
C GLY A 123 13.85 -1.35 -11.62
N TYR A 124 15.04 -1.10 -12.13
CA TYR A 124 15.37 -1.32 -13.55
C TYR A 124 15.81 -2.76 -13.88
N GLY A 125 15.71 -3.67 -12.92
CA GLY A 125 16.11 -5.06 -13.10
C GLY A 125 17.63 -5.29 -13.10
N ASP A 126 18.40 -4.33 -12.60
CA ASP A 126 19.86 -4.43 -12.55
C ASP A 126 20.34 -5.55 -11.60
N PHE A 127 19.46 -6.00 -10.69
CA PHE A 127 19.68 -7.12 -9.79
C PHE A 127 18.39 -7.92 -9.57
N GLY A 128 18.51 -9.26 -9.54
CA GLY A 128 17.38 -10.16 -9.21
C GLY A 128 16.35 -10.38 -10.32
N SER A 129 16.40 -9.63 -11.42
CA SER A 129 15.51 -9.82 -12.56
C SER A 129 15.91 -11.04 -13.39
N LEU A 130 14.90 -11.78 -13.87
CA LEU A 130 15.06 -12.84 -14.88
C LEU A 130 14.88 -12.32 -16.32
N HIS A 131 14.61 -11.03 -16.47
CA HIS A 131 14.46 -10.40 -17.78
C HIS A 131 15.80 -10.37 -18.51
N THR A 132 15.82 -10.82 -19.76
CA THR A 132 17.02 -10.91 -20.61
C THR A 132 17.04 -9.89 -21.75
N GLY A 133 16.04 -9.00 -21.81
CA GLY A 133 15.91 -7.94 -22.79
C GLY A 133 16.69 -6.67 -22.45
N GLU A 134 16.32 -5.57 -23.08
CA GLU A 134 16.85 -4.25 -22.76
C GLU A 134 16.49 -3.84 -21.33
N ARG A 135 17.34 -3.01 -20.70
CA ARG A 135 17.08 -2.45 -19.36
C ARG A 135 15.75 -1.70 -19.37
N ALA A 136 14.84 -2.07 -18.50
CA ALA A 136 13.50 -1.50 -18.42
C ALA A 136 13.03 -1.40 -16.97
N ILE A 137 12.07 -0.50 -16.70
CA ILE A 137 11.44 -0.40 -15.40
C ILE A 137 10.58 -1.64 -15.15
N HIS A 138 10.79 -2.27 -14.01
CA HIS A 138 9.93 -3.34 -13.49
C HIS A 138 8.89 -2.70 -12.57
N ASN A 139 7.72 -2.38 -13.10
CA ASN A 139 6.70 -1.60 -12.40
C ASN A 139 6.08 -2.31 -11.18
N GLY A 140 6.05 -3.65 -11.15
CA GLY A 140 5.60 -4.43 -10.00
C GLY A 140 4.15 -4.14 -9.59
N ALA A 141 3.20 -4.11 -10.54
CA ALA A 141 1.79 -3.88 -10.25
C ALA A 141 1.19 -5.02 -9.44
N ASP A 142 1.42 -6.26 -9.87
CA ASP A 142 0.99 -7.48 -9.18
C ASP A 142 1.95 -7.85 -8.03
N ASP A 143 3.23 -7.61 -8.21
CA ASP A 143 4.31 -7.88 -7.26
C ASP A 143 5.00 -6.56 -6.81
N ASN A 144 4.55 -5.88 -5.73
CA ASN A 144 3.38 -6.25 -4.94
C ASN A 144 2.53 -5.01 -4.62
N SER A 145 2.37 -4.07 -5.60
CA SER A 145 1.49 -2.89 -5.42
C SER A 145 0.05 -3.30 -5.10
N SER A 146 -0.42 -4.42 -5.69
CA SER A 146 -1.75 -4.97 -5.43
C SER A 146 -1.92 -5.39 -3.96
N GLY A 147 -0.93 -6.07 -3.38
CA GLY A 147 -0.94 -6.46 -1.97
C GLY A 147 -0.89 -5.26 -1.03
N VAL A 148 -0.13 -4.21 -1.39
CA VAL A 148 -0.10 -2.95 -0.64
C VAL A 148 -1.48 -2.28 -0.67
N SER A 149 -2.12 -2.21 -1.84
CA SER A 149 -3.46 -1.63 -1.97
C SER A 149 -4.51 -2.42 -1.18
N ILE A 150 -4.43 -3.76 -1.17
CA ILE A 150 -5.30 -4.58 -0.30
C ILE A 150 -5.09 -4.20 1.16
N LEU A 151 -3.84 -4.13 1.62
CA LEU A 151 -3.53 -3.77 3.01
C LEU A 151 -4.06 -2.38 3.39
N LEU A 152 -3.99 -1.41 2.49
CA LEU A 152 -4.50 -0.05 2.72
C LEU A 152 -6.03 0.03 2.79
N ASN A 153 -6.76 -0.97 2.30
CA ASN A 153 -8.23 -0.98 2.23
C ASN A 153 -8.86 -2.07 3.12
N LEU A 154 -8.09 -2.65 4.06
CA LEU A 154 -8.61 -3.53 5.11
C LEU A 154 -9.24 -2.72 6.24
#